data_7f8054ada1a4b81985183da28dc84b57
#
_entry.id   7f8054ada1a4b81985183da28dc84b57
#
_cell.length_a   1.000
_cell.length_b   1.000
_cell.length_c   1.000
_cell.angle_alpha   90.00
_cell.angle_beta   90.00
_cell.angle_gamma   90.00
#
_symmetry.space_group_name_H-M   'P 1'
#
loop_
_entity.id
_entity.type
_entity.pdbx_description
1 polymer ?
#
loop_
_entity_poly.entity_id
_entity_poly.type
_entity_poly.pdbx_seq_one_letter_code
_entity_poly.pdbx_strand_id
1 'polypeptide(L)'
;MILNLEKKEIPVTLLNGRITLKTYKRWKKLPNFSKSIFSKINNCYAASNKSKNFLKKLGAKNVRFIGNLKFSQSENEKIKIKKDLKILISSRTTWCASSTHDMEEKFCGILHKSLKKKYKNLLTIIIPRHIERTKAIIRELHKLGLKTQTHEPKMKIDKKIDIYIVNSYGKTKSFYSLCKNVFLGGSLINHGGQNPLEATRYGCNILHGPNIDNFEDIYDFLKKNKISSEVKNHKEAFNKLNKFFEKKTNSAKIKKKLNFIGKKILQKTYKEIGLY
;
A
#
# COMPACT_ATOMS: atom_id res chain seq x y z
N MET A 1 2.79 1.50 31.76
CA MET A 1 4.12 1.90 31.20
C MET A 1 4.33 3.41 31.30
N ILE A 2 3.60 4.29 30.60
CA ILE A 2 3.82 5.76 30.62
C ILE A 2 3.78 6.33 32.04
N LEU A 3 2.79 5.97 32.86
CA LEU A 3 2.67 6.40 34.25
C LEU A 3 3.86 5.97 35.11
N ASN A 4 4.44 4.80 34.87
CA ASN A 4 5.61 4.33 35.63
C ASN A 4 6.90 5.06 35.22
N LEU A 5 7.01 5.46 33.94
CA LEU A 5 8.13 6.27 33.46
C LEU A 5 8.09 7.67 34.04
N GLU A 6 6.89 8.27 34.14
CA GLU A 6 6.70 9.55 34.75
C GLU A 6 7.09 9.55 36.26
N LYS A 7 6.65 8.53 37.03
CA LYS A 7 7.05 8.37 38.43
C LYS A 7 8.56 8.29 38.65
N LYS A 8 9.30 7.85 37.61
CA LYS A 8 10.76 7.76 37.60
C LYS A 8 11.42 8.95 36.88
N GLU A 9 10.65 9.98 36.56
CA GLU A 9 11.10 11.18 35.84
C GLU A 9 11.81 10.91 34.50
N ILE A 10 11.51 9.75 33.86
CA ILE A 10 12.07 9.38 32.59
C ILE A 10 11.28 10.05 31.47
N PRO A 11 11.90 10.91 30.63
CA PRO A 11 11.20 11.61 29.57
C PRO A 11 10.73 10.65 28.47
N VAL A 12 9.50 10.86 28.00
CA VAL A 12 8.87 10.02 26.97
C VAL A 12 8.71 10.80 25.68
N THR A 13 9.21 10.25 24.57
CA THR A 13 9.05 10.81 23.23
C THR A 13 8.25 9.86 22.33
N LEU A 14 7.19 10.36 21.71
CA LEU A 14 6.40 9.63 20.72
C LEU A 14 6.90 9.95 19.31
N LEU A 15 7.56 9.00 18.66
CA LEU A 15 7.99 9.13 17.27
C LEU A 15 6.95 8.54 16.31
N ASN A 16 6.77 9.19 15.17
CA ASN A 16 5.85 8.78 14.10
C ASN A 16 4.41 8.58 14.59
N GLY A 17 3.97 9.44 15.53
CA GLY A 17 2.66 9.36 16.15
C GLY A 17 1.53 9.44 15.13
N ARG A 18 0.72 8.38 15.05
CA ARG A 18 -0.40 8.30 14.12
C ARG A 18 -1.70 8.00 14.86
N ILE A 19 -2.67 8.88 14.68
CA ILE A 19 -4.03 8.71 15.22
C ILE A 19 -5.03 8.87 14.06
N THR A 20 -5.83 7.81 13.80
CA THR A 20 -6.95 7.87 12.85
C THR A 20 -8.17 8.52 13.48
N LEU A 21 -9.12 8.99 12.65
CA LEU A 21 -10.39 9.53 13.15
C LEU A 21 -11.14 8.54 14.06
N LYS A 22 -11.14 7.25 13.69
CA LYS A 22 -11.76 6.17 14.49
C LYS A 22 -11.10 6.05 15.87
N THR A 23 -9.77 6.05 15.92
CA THR A 23 -9.01 6.00 17.17
C THR A 23 -9.22 7.27 18.01
N TYR A 24 -9.19 8.44 17.38
CA TYR A 24 -9.48 9.71 18.05
C TYR A 24 -10.88 9.73 18.69
N LYS A 25 -11.92 9.31 17.95
CA LYS A 25 -13.29 9.21 18.49
C LYS A 25 -13.40 8.28 19.70
N ARG A 26 -12.62 7.18 19.73
CA ARG A 26 -12.57 6.26 20.88
C ARG A 26 -11.96 6.94 22.12
N TRP A 27 -10.79 7.57 21.95
CA TRP A 27 -10.12 8.29 23.05
C TRP A 27 -10.95 9.46 23.58
N LYS A 28 -11.67 10.17 22.69
CA LYS A 28 -12.54 11.30 23.07
C LYS A 28 -13.69 10.88 24.00
N LYS A 29 -14.08 9.60 24.03
CA LYS A 29 -15.10 9.10 24.96
C LYS A 29 -14.62 9.07 26.43
N LEU A 30 -13.32 9.10 26.65
CA LEU A 30 -12.67 9.07 27.96
C LEU A 30 -11.73 10.29 28.11
N PRO A 31 -12.25 11.52 28.17
CA PRO A 31 -11.44 12.74 28.04
C PRO A 31 -10.41 12.90 29.16
N ASN A 32 -10.78 12.65 30.42
CA ASN A 32 -9.87 12.75 31.55
C ASN A 32 -8.75 11.70 31.48
N PHE A 33 -9.08 10.48 31.09
CA PHE A 33 -8.10 9.41 30.95
C PHE A 33 -7.18 9.68 29.74
N SER A 34 -7.70 10.13 28.60
CA SER A 34 -6.86 10.49 27.46
C SER A 34 -5.89 11.62 27.82
N LYS A 35 -6.37 12.69 28.46
CA LYS A 35 -5.54 13.79 28.91
C LYS A 35 -4.47 13.34 29.90
N SER A 36 -4.81 12.48 30.89
CA SER A 36 -3.86 11.94 31.86
C SER A 36 -2.72 11.14 31.23
N ILE A 37 -2.94 10.50 30.07
CA ILE A 37 -1.92 9.74 29.34
C ILE A 37 -1.13 10.65 28.40
N PHE A 38 -1.82 11.40 27.52
CA PHE A 38 -1.15 12.17 26.46
C PHE A 38 -0.39 13.38 26.99
N SER A 39 -0.81 13.98 28.13
CA SER A 39 -0.09 15.10 28.75
C SER A 39 1.28 14.72 29.35
N LYS A 40 1.51 13.43 29.58
CA LYS A 40 2.76 12.88 30.12
C LYS A 40 3.80 12.54 29.06
N ILE A 41 3.46 12.73 27.80
CA ILE A 41 4.41 12.58 26.70
C ILE A 41 5.11 13.91 26.49
N ASN A 42 6.42 13.94 26.74
CA ASN A 42 7.23 15.17 26.69
C ASN A 42 7.30 15.75 25.26
N ASN A 43 7.54 14.89 24.27
CA ASN A 43 7.59 15.29 22.87
C ASN A 43 6.78 14.34 21.99
N CYS A 44 5.94 14.89 21.10
CA CYS A 44 5.15 14.12 20.14
C CYS A 44 5.49 14.52 18.70
N TYR A 45 6.09 13.63 17.95
CA TYR A 45 6.40 13.82 16.55
C TYR A 45 5.38 13.09 15.68
N ALA A 46 4.41 13.84 15.18
CA ALA A 46 3.27 13.31 14.45
C ALA A 46 3.63 12.96 13.00
N ALA A 47 3.07 11.85 12.49
CA ALA A 47 3.25 11.38 11.12
C ALA A 47 2.48 12.23 10.09
N SER A 48 1.44 12.96 10.50
CA SER A 48 0.62 13.82 9.64
C SER A 48 0.07 15.03 10.40
N ASN A 49 -0.36 16.06 9.68
CA ASN A 49 -1.03 17.22 10.28
C ASN A 49 -2.35 16.83 10.96
N LYS A 50 -3.07 15.85 10.41
CA LYS A 50 -4.31 15.31 11.00
C LYS A 50 -4.02 14.65 12.35
N SER A 51 -2.99 13.81 12.42
CA SER A 51 -2.53 13.17 13.67
C SER A 51 -2.00 14.20 14.68
N LYS A 52 -1.26 15.23 14.23
CA LYS A 52 -0.83 16.35 15.06
C LYS A 52 -2.01 17.01 15.77
N ASN A 53 -3.07 17.33 15.00
CA ASN A 53 -4.26 17.98 15.53
C ASN A 53 -5.01 17.07 16.54
N PHE A 54 -5.11 15.77 16.26
CA PHE A 54 -5.75 14.82 17.17
C PHE A 54 -4.95 14.64 18.45
N LEU A 55 -3.62 14.51 18.39
CA LEU A 55 -2.75 14.41 19.55
C LEU A 55 -2.89 15.62 20.47
N LYS A 56 -2.89 16.84 19.91
CA LYS A 56 -3.13 18.07 20.69
C LYS A 56 -4.49 18.05 21.37
N LYS A 57 -5.57 17.66 20.67
CA LYS A 57 -6.93 17.58 21.23
C LYS A 57 -7.06 16.50 22.32
N LEU A 58 -6.19 15.48 22.33
CA LEU A 58 -6.14 14.45 23.37
C LEU A 58 -5.28 14.84 24.59
N GLY A 59 -4.65 16.02 24.57
CA GLY A 59 -3.91 16.55 25.70
C GLY A 59 -2.39 16.50 25.58
N ALA A 60 -1.84 16.08 24.45
CA ALA A 60 -0.39 16.13 24.21
C ALA A 60 0.10 17.58 24.07
N LYS A 61 1.18 17.94 24.77
CA LYS A 61 1.68 19.32 24.86
C LYS A 61 2.58 19.72 23.71
N ASN A 62 3.72 19.09 23.55
CA ASN A 62 4.73 19.41 22.53
C ASN A 62 4.53 18.59 21.26
N VAL A 63 3.56 18.98 20.42
CA VAL A 63 3.25 18.21 19.19
C VAL A 63 3.75 18.91 17.95
N ARG A 64 4.72 18.30 17.25
CA ARG A 64 5.28 18.78 16.00
C ARG A 64 4.99 17.80 14.85
N PHE A 65 4.82 18.30 13.65
CA PHE A 65 4.74 17.49 12.44
C PHE A 65 6.11 17.41 11.78
N ILE A 66 6.66 16.20 11.67
CA ILE A 66 7.96 15.96 11.05
C ILE A 66 7.87 15.14 9.74
N GLY A 67 6.72 14.56 9.47
CA GLY A 67 6.49 13.65 8.34
C GLY A 67 6.38 12.20 8.79
N ASN A 68 6.00 11.33 7.87
CA ASN A 68 5.81 9.91 8.16
C ASN A 68 7.10 9.13 7.90
N LEU A 69 7.73 8.62 8.98
CA LEU A 69 8.98 7.85 8.91
C LEU A 69 8.89 6.59 8.02
N LYS A 70 7.70 6.11 7.70
CA LYS A 70 7.56 5.02 6.72
C LYS A 70 8.10 5.37 5.34
N PHE A 71 8.21 6.65 4.99
CA PHE A 71 8.83 7.06 3.72
C PHE A 71 10.34 6.83 3.69
N SER A 72 11.03 6.81 4.84
CA SER A 72 12.49 6.64 4.92
C SER A 72 12.96 5.19 4.85
N GLN A 73 12.06 4.21 4.94
CA GLN A 73 12.44 2.81 4.77
C GLN A 73 12.96 2.56 3.35
N SER A 74 14.08 1.88 3.22
CA SER A 74 14.67 1.42 1.95
C SER A 74 14.36 -0.06 1.70
N GLU A 75 14.28 -0.44 0.44
CA GLU A 75 14.17 -1.83 0.03
C GLU A 75 15.53 -2.27 -0.52
N ASN A 76 16.30 -2.98 0.30
CA ASN A 76 17.65 -3.45 -0.04
C ASN A 76 17.70 -4.96 -0.32
N GLU A 77 16.54 -5.64 -0.32
CA GLU A 77 16.53 -7.09 -0.54
C GLU A 77 16.81 -7.45 -2.00
N LYS A 78 17.76 -8.36 -2.21
CA LYS A 78 17.98 -9.01 -3.51
C LYS A 78 16.82 -9.98 -3.78
N ILE A 79 15.92 -9.61 -4.68
CA ILE A 79 14.75 -10.42 -5.02
C ILE A 79 15.17 -11.50 -6.01
N LYS A 80 15.04 -12.76 -5.60
CA LYS A 80 15.21 -13.91 -6.49
C LYS A 80 13.88 -14.20 -7.18
N ILE A 81 13.85 -14.10 -8.50
CA ILE A 81 12.67 -14.39 -9.33
C ILE A 81 13.06 -15.49 -10.33
N LYS A 82 12.18 -16.47 -10.51
CA LYS A 82 12.38 -17.51 -11.53
C LYS A 82 12.46 -16.91 -12.93
N LYS A 83 13.38 -17.40 -13.74
CA LYS A 83 13.63 -16.93 -15.11
C LYS A 83 12.36 -17.00 -15.97
N ASP A 84 11.63 -18.10 -15.90
CA ASP A 84 10.41 -18.31 -16.70
C ASP A 84 9.30 -17.33 -16.34
N LEU A 85 9.11 -17.06 -15.04
CA LEU A 85 8.14 -16.06 -14.56
C LEU A 85 8.52 -14.64 -15.01
N LYS A 86 9.81 -14.32 -14.97
CA LYS A 86 10.31 -13.03 -15.46
C LYS A 86 10.05 -12.89 -16.96
N ILE A 87 10.32 -13.92 -17.76
CA ILE A 87 10.07 -13.95 -19.20
C ILE A 87 8.57 -13.76 -19.46
N LEU A 88 7.71 -14.56 -18.81
CA LEU A 88 6.26 -14.45 -18.98
C LEU A 88 5.74 -13.03 -18.72
N ILE A 89 6.14 -12.43 -17.59
CA ILE A 89 5.66 -11.10 -17.20
C ILE A 89 6.20 -10.01 -18.14
N SER A 90 7.48 -10.13 -18.58
CA SER A 90 8.09 -9.12 -19.46
C SER A 90 7.62 -9.18 -20.90
N SER A 91 7.17 -10.34 -21.37
CA SER A 91 6.67 -10.54 -22.75
C SER A 91 5.20 -10.15 -22.93
N ARG A 92 4.49 -9.81 -21.84
CA ARG A 92 3.06 -9.54 -21.87
C ARG A 92 2.73 -8.15 -21.32
N THR A 93 1.61 -7.57 -21.76
CA THR A 93 1.00 -6.43 -21.09
C THR A 93 0.51 -6.91 -19.72
N THR A 94 1.12 -6.39 -18.63
CA THR A 94 0.88 -6.96 -17.29
C THR A 94 0.52 -5.88 -16.27
N TRP A 95 -0.40 -6.22 -15.39
CA TRP A 95 -0.69 -5.48 -14.17
C TRP A 95 -0.93 -6.45 -13.00
N CYS A 96 -0.81 -5.94 -11.78
CA CYS A 96 -0.92 -6.74 -10.57
C CYS A 96 -2.02 -6.17 -9.66
N ALA A 97 -2.92 -7.04 -9.19
CA ALA A 97 -3.85 -6.74 -8.09
C ALA A 97 -3.29 -7.41 -6.84
N SER A 98 -2.89 -6.61 -5.86
CA SER A 98 -2.19 -7.09 -4.67
C SER A 98 -2.98 -6.84 -3.41
N SER A 99 -2.91 -7.82 -2.49
CA SER A 99 -3.64 -7.84 -1.21
C SER A 99 -5.16 -7.69 -1.42
N THR A 100 -5.68 -8.41 -2.41
CA THR A 100 -7.10 -8.39 -2.76
C THR A 100 -7.93 -9.10 -1.70
N HIS A 101 -9.16 -8.63 -1.54
CA HIS A 101 -10.16 -9.17 -0.65
C HIS A 101 -11.38 -9.67 -1.44
N ASP A 102 -12.34 -10.24 -0.74
CA ASP A 102 -13.58 -10.72 -1.35
C ASP A 102 -14.24 -9.62 -2.20
N MET A 103 -14.85 -10.00 -3.31
CA MET A 103 -15.40 -9.16 -4.38
C MET A 103 -14.35 -8.43 -5.24
N GLU A 104 -13.15 -8.12 -4.74
CA GLU A 104 -12.12 -7.44 -5.52
C GLU A 104 -11.49 -8.34 -6.58
N GLU A 105 -11.40 -9.67 -6.34
CA GLU A 105 -10.91 -10.62 -7.34
C GLU A 105 -11.86 -10.75 -8.52
N LYS A 106 -13.17 -10.76 -8.27
CA LYS A 106 -14.20 -10.71 -9.33
C LYS A 106 -14.11 -9.42 -10.13
N PHE A 107 -13.96 -8.29 -9.43
CA PHE A 107 -13.70 -7.00 -10.06
C PHE A 107 -12.49 -7.07 -11.00
N CYS A 108 -11.38 -7.64 -10.56
CA CYS A 108 -10.18 -7.81 -11.39
C CYS A 108 -10.43 -8.73 -12.59
N GLY A 109 -11.20 -9.80 -12.45
CA GLY A 109 -11.57 -10.70 -13.54
C GLY A 109 -12.42 -10.02 -14.62
N ILE A 110 -13.42 -9.25 -14.24
CA ILE A 110 -14.27 -8.48 -15.16
C ILE A 110 -13.42 -7.41 -15.89
N LEU A 111 -12.55 -6.72 -15.15
CA LEU A 111 -11.65 -5.73 -15.70
C LEU A 111 -10.66 -6.36 -16.68
N HIS A 112 -10.11 -7.55 -16.39
CA HIS A 112 -9.28 -8.31 -17.29
C HIS A 112 -10.00 -8.58 -18.63
N LYS A 113 -11.25 -9.08 -18.60
CA LYS A 113 -12.05 -9.34 -19.83
C LYS A 113 -12.20 -8.09 -20.67
N SER A 114 -12.47 -6.97 -20.06
CA SER A 114 -12.61 -5.67 -20.76
C SER A 114 -11.30 -5.22 -21.39
N LEU A 115 -10.19 -5.29 -20.66
CA LEU A 115 -8.86 -4.91 -21.13
C LEU A 115 -8.35 -5.87 -22.23
N LYS A 116 -8.64 -7.17 -22.13
CA LYS A 116 -8.20 -8.18 -23.10
C LYS A 116 -8.77 -7.95 -24.50
N LYS A 117 -9.92 -7.27 -24.62
CA LYS A 117 -10.45 -6.86 -25.93
C LYS A 117 -9.46 -5.98 -26.70
N LYS A 118 -8.75 -5.09 -25.99
CA LYS A 118 -7.72 -4.19 -26.55
C LYS A 118 -6.31 -4.80 -26.51
N TYR A 119 -5.95 -5.46 -25.42
CA TYR A 119 -4.61 -6.01 -25.18
C TYR A 119 -4.67 -7.54 -25.24
N LYS A 120 -4.53 -8.13 -26.43
CA LYS A 120 -4.68 -9.58 -26.67
C LYS A 120 -3.73 -10.45 -25.84
N ASN A 121 -2.52 -9.93 -25.52
CA ASN A 121 -1.51 -10.62 -24.70
C ASN A 121 -1.56 -10.21 -23.22
N LEU A 122 -2.69 -9.70 -22.71
CA LEU A 122 -2.83 -9.26 -21.33
C LEU A 122 -2.62 -10.41 -20.34
N LEU A 123 -1.90 -10.13 -19.26
CA LEU A 123 -1.78 -10.98 -18.07
C LEU A 123 -2.16 -10.16 -16.83
N THR A 124 -3.06 -10.69 -16.03
CA THR A 124 -3.36 -10.14 -14.69
C THR A 124 -2.75 -11.04 -13.63
N ILE A 125 -2.03 -10.44 -12.67
CA ILE A 125 -1.51 -11.13 -11.50
C ILE A 125 -2.40 -10.77 -10.33
N ILE A 126 -2.90 -11.77 -9.59
CA ILE A 126 -3.67 -11.58 -8.36
C ILE A 126 -2.88 -12.15 -7.19
N ILE A 127 -2.64 -11.32 -6.18
CA ILE A 127 -2.02 -11.70 -4.90
C ILE A 127 -3.08 -11.48 -3.82
N PRO A 128 -3.84 -12.51 -3.44
CA PRO A 128 -4.88 -12.37 -2.43
C PRO A 128 -4.28 -12.08 -1.05
N ARG A 129 -4.99 -11.32 -0.24
CA ARG A 129 -4.62 -11.06 1.16
C ARG A 129 -4.67 -12.34 1.99
N HIS A 130 -5.65 -13.20 1.68
CA HIS A 130 -5.95 -14.44 2.36
C HIS A 130 -5.79 -15.59 1.36
N ILE A 131 -4.66 -16.30 1.43
CA ILE A 131 -4.30 -17.37 0.47
C ILE A 131 -5.22 -18.59 0.56
N GLU A 132 -5.84 -18.83 1.69
CA GLU A 132 -6.84 -19.89 1.92
C GLU A 132 -8.06 -19.74 1.00
N ARG A 133 -8.36 -18.54 0.49
CA ARG A 133 -9.42 -18.26 -0.46
C ARG A 133 -9.10 -18.66 -1.90
N THR A 134 -7.87 -19.11 -2.19
CA THR A 134 -7.40 -19.38 -3.56
C THR A 134 -8.36 -20.26 -4.35
N LYS A 135 -8.88 -21.35 -3.75
CA LYS A 135 -9.83 -22.25 -4.43
C LYS A 135 -11.16 -21.55 -4.79
N ALA A 136 -11.66 -20.67 -3.94
CA ALA A 136 -12.87 -19.90 -4.21
C ALA A 136 -12.63 -18.86 -5.33
N ILE A 137 -11.49 -18.17 -5.30
CA ILE A 137 -11.07 -17.22 -6.33
C ILE A 137 -10.98 -17.89 -7.70
N ILE A 138 -10.36 -19.05 -7.78
CA ILE A 138 -10.26 -19.83 -9.04
C ILE A 138 -11.66 -20.16 -9.59
N ARG A 139 -12.55 -20.68 -8.74
CA ARG A 139 -13.92 -21.00 -9.14
C ARG A 139 -14.69 -19.79 -9.68
N GLU A 140 -14.54 -18.64 -9.02
CA GLU A 140 -15.17 -17.39 -9.44
C GLU A 140 -14.64 -16.89 -10.80
N LEU A 141 -13.33 -16.95 -10.99
CA LEU A 141 -12.70 -16.55 -12.25
C LEU A 141 -13.01 -17.49 -13.39
N HIS A 142 -13.10 -18.81 -13.12
CA HIS A 142 -13.54 -19.80 -14.11
C HIS A 142 -14.99 -19.57 -14.57
N LYS A 143 -15.91 -19.18 -13.66
CA LYS A 143 -17.29 -18.77 -14.04
C LYS A 143 -17.30 -17.57 -14.99
N LEU A 144 -16.26 -16.74 -15.00
CA LEU A 144 -16.07 -15.66 -15.95
C LEU A 144 -15.44 -16.11 -17.29
N GLY A 145 -15.13 -17.41 -17.43
CA GLY A 145 -14.46 -17.97 -18.61
C GLY A 145 -12.95 -17.65 -18.68
N LEU A 146 -12.31 -17.33 -17.54
CA LEU A 146 -10.89 -16.97 -17.47
C LEU A 146 -10.03 -18.18 -17.12
N LYS A 147 -8.91 -18.35 -17.83
CA LYS A 147 -7.90 -19.39 -17.55
C LYS A 147 -6.99 -18.91 -16.44
N THR A 148 -6.90 -19.69 -15.37
CA THR A 148 -6.08 -19.34 -14.19
C THR A 148 -4.96 -20.35 -13.97
N GLN A 149 -3.86 -19.89 -13.38
CA GLN A 149 -2.80 -20.74 -12.85
C GLN A 149 -2.30 -20.21 -11.51
N THR A 150 -2.06 -21.09 -10.56
CA THR A 150 -1.48 -20.76 -9.25
C THR A 150 0.05 -20.70 -9.28
N HIS A 151 0.62 -19.95 -8.35
CA HIS A 151 2.07 -19.85 -8.18
C HIS A 151 2.63 -21.09 -7.46
N GLU A 152 3.09 -22.08 -8.23
CA GLU A 152 3.73 -23.27 -7.70
C GLU A 152 5.21 -23.35 -8.08
N PRO A 153 6.12 -23.62 -7.13
CA PRO A 153 7.56 -23.54 -7.37
C PRO A 153 8.11 -24.45 -8.48
N LYS A 154 7.48 -25.61 -8.72
CA LYS A 154 7.96 -26.63 -9.69
C LYS A 154 7.12 -26.68 -10.97
N MET A 155 6.00 -25.97 -11.05
CA MET A 155 5.07 -26.06 -12.16
C MET A 155 5.56 -25.25 -13.36
N LYS A 156 5.45 -25.83 -14.56
CA LYS A 156 5.67 -25.13 -15.83
C LYS A 156 4.57 -24.09 -16.03
N ILE A 157 4.95 -22.88 -16.41
CA ILE A 157 3.99 -21.80 -16.58
C ILE A 157 3.33 -21.92 -17.97
N ASP A 158 2.00 -22.02 -17.98
CA ASP A 158 1.23 -21.97 -19.23
C ASP A 158 1.21 -20.54 -19.77
N LYS A 159 1.69 -20.38 -21.00
CA LYS A 159 1.74 -19.07 -21.68
C LYS A 159 0.35 -18.56 -22.12
N LYS A 160 -0.70 -19.39 -22.07
CA LYS A 160 -2.05 -19.05 -22.50
C LYS A 160 -2.98 -18.65 -21.36
N ILE A 161 -2.46 -18.55 -20.12
CA ILE A 161 -3.26 -18.13 -18.96
C ILE A 161 -3.69 -16.67 -19.06
N ASP A 162 -4.83 -16.36 -18.47
CA ASP A 162 -5.35 -15.01 -18.30
C ASP A 162 -4.91 -14.41 -16.97
N ILE A 163 -5.01 -15.20 -15.92
CA ILE A 163 -4.76 -14.76 -14.56
C ILE A 163 -3.79 -15.70 -13.86
N TYR A 164 -2.74 -15.10 -13.28
CA TYR A 164 -1.76 -15.80 -12.46
C TYR A 164 -2.02 -15.46 -10.99
N ILE A 165 -2.34 -16.48 -10.18
CA ILE A 165 -2.71 -16.31 -8.78
C ILE A 165 -1.53 -16.68 -7.89
N VAL A 166 -1.10 -15.76 -7.03
CA VAL A 166 0.02 -15.95 -6.09
C VAL A 166 -0.53 -16.41 -4.75
N ASN A 167 -0.54 -17.71 -4.53
CA ASN A 167 -1.08 -18.39 -3.36
C ASN A 167 -0.04 -18.64 -2.25
N SER A 168 0.94 -17.74 -2.10
CA SER A 168 1.98 -17.84 -1.10
C SER A 168 2.35 -16.50 -0.50
N TYR A 169 2.64 -16.45 0.80
CA TYR A 169 3.06 -15.23 1.50
C TYR A 169 4.49 -14.79 1.12
N GLY A 170 4.80 -13.51 1.36
CA GLY A 170 6.15 -12.95 1.19
C GLY A 170 6.59 -12.74 -0.26
N LYS A 171 5.69 -12.86 -1.25
CA LYS A 171 6.03 -12.75 -2.68
C LYS A 171 5.69 -11.39 -3.31
N THR A 172 4.98 -10.51 -2.62
CA THR A 172 4.53 -9.20 -3.15
C THR A 172 5.67 -8.39 -3.77
N LYS A 173 6.80 -8.29 -3.07
CA LYS A 173 7.99 -7.54 -3.54
C LYS A 173 8.51 -8.05 -4.88
N SER A 174 8.53 -9.38 -5.07
CA SER A 174 8.96 -9.99 -6.33
C SER A 174 8.09 -9.51 -7.50
N PHE A 175 6.77 -9.50 -7.31
CA PHE A 175 5.85 -9.06 -8.35
C PHE A 175 5.87 -7.54 -8.56
N TYR A 176 6.05 -6.73 -7.52
CA TYR A 176 6.23 -5.27 -7.66
C TYR A 176 7.50 -4.90 -8.44
N SER A 177 8.55 -5.72 -8.34
CA SER A 177 9.77 -5.49 -9.12
C SER A 177 9.55 -5.69 -10.63
N LEU A 178 8.62 -6.57 -11.02
CA LEU A 178 8.30 -6.91 -12.40
C LEU A 178 7.11 -6.10 -12.96
N CYS A 179 6.05 -5.92 -12.16
CA CYS A 179 4.83 -5.24 -12.58
C CYS A 179 4.88 -3.77 -12.19
N LYS A 180 4.67 -2.88 -13.14
CA LYS A 180 4.76 -1.43 -12.90
C LYS A 180 3.40 -0.76 -12.65
N ASN A 181 2.31 -1.49 -12.78
CA ASN A 181 0.95 -1.02 -12.54
C ASN A 181 0.29 -1.94 -11.51
N VAL A 182 -0.04 -1.40 -10.36
CA VAL A 182 -0.51 -2.18 -9.20
C VAL A 182 -1.83 -1.61 -8.69
N PHE A 183 -2.85 -2.44 -8.63
CA PHE A 183 -4.06 -2.18 -7.84
C PHE A 183 -3.85 -2.72 -6.42
N LEU A 184 -4.11 -1.90 -5.41
CA LEU A 184 -4.02 -2.29 -3.99
C LEU A 184 -5.41 -2.54 -3.43
N GLY A 185 -5.63 -3.79 -3.03
CA GLY A 185 -6.89 -4.27 -2.50
C GLY A 185 -7.21 -3.76 -1.09
N GLY A 186 -8.36 -4.21 -0.55
CA GLY A 186 -8.95 -3.69 0.68
C GLY A 186 -9.39 -2.24 0.54
N SER A 187 -9.49 -1.74 -0.68
CA SER A 187 -9.76 -0.34 -1.00
C SER A 187 -11.08 -0.10 -1.74
N LEU A 188 -11.61 -1.09 -2.47
CA LEU A 188 -12.98 -1.05 -3.01
C LEU A 188 -14.02 -1.49 -1.98
N ILE A 189 -13.61 -2.26 -0.99
CA ILE A 189 -14.43 -2.67 0.15
C ILE A 189 -14.11 -1.80 1.38
N ASN A 190 -14.99 -1.80 2.38
CA ASN A 190 -14.80 -1.01 3.60
C ASN A 190 -13.77 -1.66 4.57
N HIS A 191 -12.51 -1.77 4.14
CA HIS A 191 -11.40 -2.32 4.92
C HIS A 191 -10.37 -1.26 5.34
N GLY A 192 -10.31 -0.13 4.61
CA GLY A 192 -9.39 0.98 4.91
C GLY A 192 -8.08 0.95 4.12
N GLY A 193 -7.99 0.12 3.08
CA GLY A 193 -6.86 0.04 2.15
C GLY A 193 -5.60 -0.64 2.70
N GLN A 194 -4.62 -0.78 1.84
CA GLN A 194 -3.29 -1.35 2.13
C GLN A 194 -2.19 -0.29 1.99
N ASN A 195 -1.01 -0.55 2.59
CA ASN A 195 0.12 0.38 2.54
C ASN A 195 0.69 0.48 1.10
N PRO A 196 0.60 1.64 0.43
CA PRO A 196 1.07 1.77 -0.94
C PRO A 196 2.59 1.95 -1.07
N LEU A 197 3.30 2.23 0.02
CA LEU A 197 4.73 2.58 -0.05
C LEU A 197 5.60 1.45 -0.55
N GLU A 198 5.27 0.20 -0.22
CA GLU A 198 6.05 -0.95 -0.68
C GLU A 198 6.06 -1.01 -2.22
N ALA A 199 4.90 -1.03 -2.85
CA ALA A 199 4.80 -1.01 -4.32
C ALA A 199 5.43 0.26 -4.93
N THR A 200 5.26 1.41 -4.29
CA THR A 200 5.84 2.69 -4.77
C THR A 200 7.37 2.67 -4.75
N ARG A 201 8.01 2.01 -3.77
CA ARG A 201 9.47 1.84 -3.71
C ARG A 201 10.02 1.03 -4.89
N TYR A 202 9.22 0.12 -5.45
CA TYR A 202 9.55 -0.58 -6.70
C TYR A 202 9.26 0.26 -7.96
N GLY A 203 8.80 1.49 -7.79
CA GLY A 203 8.49 2.41 -8.88
C GLY A 203 7.18 2.10 -9.60
N CYS A 204 6.21 1.53 -8.90
CA CYS A 204 4.90 1.21 -9.45
C CYS A 204 3.96 2.42 -9.42
N ASN A 205 3.12 2.53 -10.46
CA ASN A 205 1.88 3.31 -10.41
C ASN A 205 0.85 2.56 -9.57
N ILE A 206 0.13 3.29 -8.75
CA ILE A 206 -0.84 2.70 -7.82
C ILE A 206 -2.26 3.04 -8.25
N LEU A 207 -3.13 2.00 -8.34
CA LEU A 207 -4.58 2.16 -8.36
C LEU A 207 -5.13 1.71 -7.00
N HIS A 208 -6.18 2.36 -6.55
CA HIS A 208 -6.88 2.01 -5.31
C HIS A 208 -8.34 2.43 -5.38
N GLY A 209 -9.19 1.81 -4.58
CA GLY A 209 -10.56 2.25 -4.35
C GLY A 209 -10.63 3.45 -3.39
N PRO A 210 -11.85 3.93 -3.05
CA PRO A 210 -12.04 5.09 -2.18
C PRO A 210 -11.73 4.83 -0.70
N ASN A 211 -11.77 3.56 -0.24
CA ASN A 211 -11.61 3.22 1.17
C ASN A 211 -10.11 3.07 1.53
N ILE A 212 -9.49 4.16 1.95
CA ILE A 212 -8.04 4.24 2.24
C ILE A 212 -7.73 4.81 3.62
N ASP A 213 -8.69 4.81 4.54
CA ASP A 213 -8.62 5.48 5.84
C ASP A 213 -7.37 5.12 6.66
N ASN A 214 -6.89 3.89 6.49
CA ASN A 214 -5.68 3.42 7.17
C ASN A 214 -4.39 4.07 6.65
N PHE A 215 -4.41 4.69 5.47
CA PHE A 215 -3.21 5.24 4.80
C PHE A 215 -3.50 6.55 4.08
N GLU A 216 -4.57 7.26 4.44
CA GLU A 216 -5.04 8.49 3.80
C GLU A 216 -3.90 9.49 3.52
N ASP A 217 -3.09 9.81 4.53
CA ASP A 217 -1.98 10.76 4.39
C ASP A 217 -0.95 10.34 3.32
N ILE A 218 -0.71 9.02 3.20
CA ILE A 218 0.23 8.48 2.23
C ILE A 218 -0.37 8.55 0.83
N TYR A 219 -1.65 8.16 0.69
CA TYR A 219 -2.34 8.23 -0.60
C TYR A 219 -2.50 9.67 -1.08
N ASP A 220 -2.80 10.64 -0.21
CA ASP A 220 -2.84 12.07 -0.54
C ASP A 220 -1.51 12.55 -1.09
N PHE A 221 -0.41 12.15 -0.45
CA PHE A 221 0.92 12.45 -0.95
C PHE A 221 1.17 11.84 -2.33
N LEU A 222 0.85 10.56 -2.53
CA LEU A 222 1.05 9.86 -3.80
C LEU A 222 0.17 10.45 -4.91
N LYS A 223 -1.07 10.84 -4.60
CA LYS A 223 -2.01 11.51 -5.52
C LYS A 223 -1.48 12.88 -5.98
N LYS A 224 -1.02 13.73 -5.05
CA LYS A 224 -0.38 15.03 -5.37
C LYS A 224 0.84 14.87 -6.28
N ASN A 225 1.52 13.74 -6.19
CA ASN A 225 2.68 13.43 -7.00
C ASN A 225 2.36 12.63 -8.27
N LYS A 226 1.09 12.42 -8.59
CA LYS A 226 0.59 11.66 -9.76
C LYS A 226 1.10 10.21 -9.79
N ILE A 227 1.34 9.60 -8.62
CA ILE A 227 1.79 8.20 -8.46
C ILE A 227 0.60 7.28 -8.16
N SER A 228 -0.43 7.77 -7.48
CA SER A 228 -1.66 7.02 -7.23
C SER A 228 -2.87 7.61 -7.91
N SER A 229 -3.84 6.76 -8.21
CA SER A 229 -5.13 7.12 -8.80
C SER A 229 -6.24 6.33 -8.13
N GLU A 230 -7.27 7.04 -7.68
CA GLU A 230 -8.50 6.45 -7.17
C GLU A 230 -9.37 5.96 -8.33
N VAL A 231 -10.02 4.82 -8.14
CA VAL A 231 -11.00 4.23 -9.07
C VAL A 231 -12.17 3.68 -8.26
N LYS A 232 -13.40 3.94 -8.73
CA LYS A 232 -14.63 3.52 -8.04
C LYS A 232 -15.36 2.38 -8.76
N ASN A 233 -15.07 2.17 -10.04
CA ASN A 233 -15.76 1.22 -10.88
C ASN A 233 -14.85 0.70 -12.01
N HIS A 234 -15.33 -0.30 -12.75
CA HIS A 234 -14.60 -0.92 -13.85
C HIS A 234 -14.22 0.05 -14.96
N LYS A 235 -15.11 1.01 -15.31
CA LYS A 235 -14.87 1.99 -16.38
C LYS A 235 -13.70 2.91 -16.03
N GLU A 236 -13.66 3.40 -14.79
CA GLU A 236 -12.56 4.22 -14.30
C GLU A 236 -11.24 3.45 -14.24
N ALA A 237 -11.28 2.20 -13.73
CA ALA A 237 -10.12 1.34 -13.66
C ALA A 237 -9.57 1.00 -15.05
N PHE A 238 -10.45 0.69 -16.01
CA PHE A 238 -10.08 0.47 -17.42
C PHE A 238 -9.35 1.70 -17.99
N ASN A 239 -9.95 2.88 -17.85
CA ASN A 239 -9.38 4.12 -18.40
C ASN A 239 -8.00 4.45 -17.79
N LYS A 240 -7.83 4.18 -16.49
CA LYS A 240 -6.55 4.42 -15.81
C LYS A 240 -5.48 3.41 -16.24
N LEU A 241 -5.79 2.11 -16.27
CA LEU A 241 -4.84 1.08 -16.73
C LEU A 241 -4.48 1.27 -18.21
N ASN A 242 -5.45 1.59 -19.05
CA ASN A 242 -5.21 1.93 -20.45
C ASN A 242 -4.16 3.05 -20.59
N LYS A 243 -4.33 4.15 -19.85
CA LYS A 243 -3.35 5.26 -19.81
C LYS A 243 -1.98 4.80 -19.29
N PHE A 244 -1.93 3.89 -18.33
CA PHE A 244 -0.67 3.37 -17.79
C PHE A 244 0.03 2.43 -18.78
N PHE A 245 -0.69 1.67 -19.58
CA PHE A 245 -0.13 0.81 -20.61
C PHE A 245 0.39 1.62 -21.80
N GLU A 246 -0.31 2.68 -22.20
CA GLU A 246 0.10 3.57 -23.29
C GLU A 246 1.32 4.43 -22.91
N LYS A 247 1.41 4.83 -21.65
CA LYS A 247 2.53 5.64 -21.15
C LYS A 247 3.48 4.80 -20.34
N LYS A 248 4.68 4.57 -20.84
CA LYS A 248 5.73 3.85 -20.11
C LYS A 248 5.96 4.48 -18.73
N THR A 249 5.75 3.69 -17.67
CA THR A 249 5.94 4.13 -16.29
C THR A 249 7.38 4.54 -16.04
N ASN A 250 7.60 5.78 -15.59
CA ASN A 250 8.93 6.24 -15.20
C ASN A 250 9.24 5.81 -13.75
N SER A 251 9.54 4.53 -13.57
CA SER A 251 9.85 3.94 -12.27
C SER A 251 11.04 4.59 -11.58
N ALA A 252 12.05 5.05 -12.32
CA ALA A 252 13.23 5.73 -11.76
C ALA A 252 12.83 7.07 -11.12
N LYS A 253 11.97 7.85 -11.79
CA LYS A 253 11.47 9.12 -11.26
C LYS A 253 10.65 8.92 -9.98
N ILE A 254 9.79 7.90 -9.94
CA ILE A 254 8.98 7.56 -8.75
C ILE A 254 9.91 7.22 -7.58
N LYS A 255 10.87 6.32 -7.78
CA LYS A 255 11.85 5.92 -6.76
C LYS A 255 12.68 7.10 -6.26
N LYS A 256 13.25 7.92 -7.16
CA LYS A 256 14.06 9.09 -6.81
C LYS A 256 13.27 10.07 -5.92
N LYS A 257 12.01 10.33 -6.27
CA LYS A 257 11.14 11.22 -5.52
C LYS A 257 10.82 10.68 -4.12
N LEU A 258 10.51 9.38 -4.01
CA LEU A 258 10.22 8.76 -2.73
C LEU A 258 11.45 8.78 -1.81
N ASN A 259 12.63 8.41 -2.34
CA ASN A 259 13.89 8.41 -1.60
C ASN A 259 14.29 9.81 -1.12
N PHE A 260 14.12 10.83 -1.96
CA PHE A 260 14.39 12.23 -1.58
C PHE A 260 13.56 12.65 -0.36
N ILE A 261 12.27 12.35 -0.38
CA ILE A 261 11.37 12.69 0.72
C ILE A 261 11.68 11.88 1.98
N GLY A 262 11.95 10.57 1.82
CA GLY A 262 12.35 9.72 2.94
C GLY A 262 13.59 10.25 3.65
N LYS A 263 14.64 10.62 2.89
CA LYS A 263 15.87 11.24 3.42
C LYS A 263 15.57 12.55 4.16
N LYS A 264 14.75 13.43 3.57
CA LYS A 264 14.38 14.72 4.19
C LYS A 264 13.64 14.55 5.51
N ILE A 265 12.70 13.58 5.58
CA ILE A 265 11.96 13.27 6.82
C ILE A 265 12.92 12.71 7.87
N LEU A 266 13.83 11.82 7.49
CA LEU A 266 14.79 11.20 8.40
C LEU A 266 15.75 12.23 8.99
N GLN A 267 16.33 13.10 8.16
CA GLN A 267 17.21 14.19 8.59
C GLN A 267 16.49 15.14 9.57
N LYS A 268 15.24 15.54 9.23
CA LYS A 268 14.44 16.35 10.14
C LYS A 268 14.18 15.64 11.47
N THR A 269 13.92 14.34 11.44
CA THR A 269 13.69 13.55 12.65
C THR A 269 14.95 13.55 13.53
N TYR A 270 16.12 13.27 12.98
CA TYR A 270 17.38 13.27 13.74
C TYR A 270 17.64 14.64 14.40
N LYS A 271 17.48 15.74 13.64
CA LYS A 271 17.61 17.09 14.19
C LYS A 271 16.66 17.35 15.37
N GLU A 272 15.40 16.91 15.28
CA GLU A 272 14.40 17.15 16.31
C GLU A 272 14.61 16.30 17.58
N ILE A 273 15.26 15.15 17.49
CA ILE A 273 15.55 14.28 18.64
C ILE A 273 16.97 14.41 19.18
N GLY A 274 17.75 15.38 18.64
CA GLY A 274 19.09 15.68 19.13
C GLY A 274 20.16 14.64 18.78
N LEU A 275 20.02 13.91 17.67
CA LEU A 275 21.00 12.95 17.17
C LEU A 275 21.91 13.55 16.08
N TYR A 276 22.02 14.86 15.98
CA TYR A 276 22.96 15.63 15.18
C TYR A 276 23.68 16.63 16.05
#